data_fa2c7cc3fb4885108212e21eb4358c01
#
_entry.id   fa2c7cc3fb4885108212e21eb4358c01
#
_cell.length_a   1.000
_cell.length_b   1.000
_cell.length_c   1.000
_cell.angle_alpha   90.00
_cell.angle_beta   90.00
_cell.angle_gamma   90.00
#
_symmetry.space_group_name_H-M   'P 1'
#
loop_
_entity.id
_entity.type
_entity.pdbx_description
1 polymer ?
#
loop_
_entity_poly.entity_id
_entity_poly.type
_entity_poly.pdbx_seq_one_letter_code
_entity_poly.pdbx_strand_id
1 'polypeptide(L)'
;MNNKKNIKILDCTLRDGGFINDWDFGHYAIYNIVNRLIESNIDFLEVGFLHNERDFEINRTITKHTSDFSNIIKIKNKKDAMILGMIILGEADIENVGNADKTILDGIRIVFKKHNIDKAFELANKIKDKGYKIFLQPASVTDYSNKEMEYLAKKSISLNPYAVYIVDTYGLMHKNKVLNYFNILNNNLSNDIYIGFHSHNNFQLSFANSIELVELTTNRNIILDSSLFGMGKGVGNLNTELITDYLNKYHNYDYNVGQILELINLEILKIRNTYSWGYSFNGFLAASNDCHPTYVKYLIDKNTISVNSINKILQKIDRDKKTIFYGDLIEKLYSDFLNNEIKDNKSIDYIFNKVNNRKILIIAPGGSVNNEKNKIDKFISDNNPIVVSINYYNENLKTDFIFINNAKRYNQMAEFIDSGKNEIEFILTSNITVISSKENYHLINYSDYLVEGDFEIIMHNATLMFIKLLKNMNINNLYIAGFDGFSSNSGNNSVSYTHLTLPTNREV
;
A
#
# COMPACT_ATOMS: atom_id res chain seq x y z
N MET A 1 -46.53 -13.51 1.75
CA MET A 1 -45.74 -12.49 2.46
C MET A 1 -44.40 -12.45 1.75
N ASN A 2 -44.09 -11.39 1.02
CA ASN A 2 -42.75 -11.22 0.46
C ASN A 2 -41.79 -11.03 1.64
N ASN A 3 -40.96 -12.06 1.91
CA ASN A 3 -39.85 -11.89 2.84
C ASN A 3 -38.93 -10.83 2.26
N LYS A 4 -39.06 -9.60 2.77
CA LYS A 4 -38.20 -8.50 2.38
C LYS A 4 -36.81 -8.85 2.85
N LYS A 5 -35.85 -8.92 1.93
CA LYS A 5 -34.42 -9.05 2.20
C LYS A 5 -34.01 -8.01 3.25
N ASN A 6 -33.26 -8.43 4.25
CA ASN A 6 -32.76 -7.57 5.32
C ASN A 6 -31.28 -7.27 5.09
N ILE A 7 -30.98 -6.02 4.70
CA ILE A 7 -29.60 -5.51 4.62
C ILE A 7 -29.28 -4.85 5.94
N LYS A 8 -28.15 -5.21 6.51
CA LYS A 8 -27.64 -4.63 7.75
C LYS A 8 -26.28 -4.01 7.53
N ILE A 9 -26.01 -2.89 8.17
CA ILE A 9 -24.74 -2.18 8.10
C ILE A 9 -23.92 -2.46 9.35
N LEU A 10 -22.66 -2.86 9.13
CA LEU A 10 -21.65 -2.95 10.16
C LEU A 10 -20.64 -1.82 9.96
N ASP A 11 -20.44 -0.99 10.99
CA ASP A 11 -19.33 -0.03 11.00
C ASP A 11 -18.11 -0.62 11.71
N CYS A 12 -16.97 -0.64 11.00
CA CYS A 12 -15.69 -1.15 11.49
C CYS A 12 -14.64 -0.05 11.70
N THR A 13 -15.03 1.20 11.81
CA THR A 13 -14.11 2.35 11.97
C THR A 13 -13.14 2.14 13.14
N LEU A 14 -13.66 1.75 14.31
CA LEU A 14 -12.84 1.58 15.51
C LEU A 14 -11.93 0.33 15.47
N ARG A 15 -12.18 -0.61 14.57
CA ARG A 15 -11.34 -1.78 14.40
C ARG A 15 -10.42 -1.64 13.18
N ASP A 16 -10.99 -1.59 11.96
CA ASP A 16 -10.18 -1.55 10.74
C ASP A 16 -9.52 -0.18 10.53
N GLY A 17 -10.25 0.89 10.89
CA GLY A 17 -9.67 2.23 10.93
C GLY A 17 -8.49 2.36 11.89
N GLY A 18 -8.45 1.56 12.96
CA GLY A 18 -7.35 1.53 13.91
C GLY A 18 -5.97 1.21 13.34
N PHE A 19 -5.90 0.50 12.21
CA PHE A 19 -4.63 0.30 11.50
C PHE A 19 -3.99 1.60 11.00
N ILE A 20 -4.75 2.71 10.94
CA ILE A 20 -4.27 4.01 10.47
C ILE A 20 -3.57 4.78 11.60
N ASN A 21 -4.09 4.69 12.84
CA ASN A 21 -3.66 5.49 13.99
C ASN A 21 -3.20 4.63 15.18
N ASP A 22 -2.84 3.38 14.94
CA ASP A 22 -2.49 2.40 15.97
C ASP A 22 -3.59 2.24 17.05
N TRP A 23 -4.86 2.24 16.60
CA TRP A 23 -6.09 2.18 17.42
C TRP A 23 -6.21 3.29 18.48
N ASP A 24 -5.37 4.30 18.45
CA ASP A 24 -5.42 5.46 19.36
C ASP A 24 -6.39 6.52 18.81
N PHE A 25 -7.66 6.36 19.16
CA PHE A 25 -8.71 7.32 18.83
C PHE A 25 -8.89 8.39 19.89
N GLY A 26 -8.45 8.12 21.13
CA GLY A 26 -8.78 8.90 22.30
C GLY A 26 -10.16 8.54 22.88
N HIS A 27 -10.23 8.44 24.19
CA HIS A 27 -11.44 7.96 24.91
C HIS A 27 -12.70 8.76 24.54
N TYR A 28 -12.60 10.08 24.42
CA TYR A 28 -13.72 10.94 24.07
C TYR A 28 -14.24 10.69 22.64
N ALA A 29 -13.33 10.53 21.66
CA ALA A 29 -13.71 10.21 20.30
C ALA A 29 -14.33 8.81 20.18
N ILE A 30 -13.80 7.81 20.90
CA ILE A 30 -14.41 6.48 20.97
C ILE A 30 -15.85 6.57 21.46
N TYR A 31 -16.09 7.32 22.54
CA TYR A 31 -17.41 7.52 23.10
C TYR A 31 -18.38 8.18 22.07
N ASN A 32 -17.93 9.24 21.38
CA ASN A 32 -18.72 9.92 20.37
C ASN A 32 -19.04 9.00 19.18
N ILE A 33 -18.03 8.27 18.66
CA ILE A 33 -18.19 7.37 17.52
C ILE A 33 -19.24 6.30 17.84
N VAL A 34 -19.09 5.60 18.96
CA VAL A 34 -20.00 4.52 19.33
C VAL A 34 -21.44 5.02 19.50
N ASN A 35 -21.64 6.06 20.31
CA ASN A 35 -22.99 6.50 20.64
C ASN A 35 -23.71 7.13 19.43
N ARG A 36 -23.02 7.94 18.62
CA ARG A 36 -23.62 8.53 17.42
C ARG A 36 -23.92 7.51 16.32
N LEU A 37 -23.08 6.47 16.14
CA LEU A 37 -23.39 5.37 15.22
C LEU A 37 -24.65 4.61 15.67
N ILE A 38 -24.81 4.33 16.96
CA ILE A 38 -26.02 3.72 17.51
C ILE A 38 -27.23 4.65 17.31
N GLU A 39 -27.09 5.95 17.57
CA GLU A 39 -28.13 6.93 17.35
C GLU A 39 -28.50 7.06 15.86
N SER A 40 -27.55 6.75 14.97
CA SER A 40 -27.74 6.71 13.51
C SER A 40 -28.38 5.42 12.99
N ASN A 41 -28.82 4.54 13.89
CA ASN A 41 -29.43 3.24 13.59
C ASN A 41 -28.50 2.24 12.89
N ILE A 42 -27.17 2.37 13.07
CA ILE A 42 -26.21 1.36 12.56
C ILE A 42 -26.42 0.05 13.32
N ASP A 43 -26.54 -1.06 12.58
CA ASP A 43 -26.94 -2.36 13.15
C ASP A 43 -25.83 -3.03 13.95
N PHE A 44 -24.57 -2.93 13.48
CA PHE A 44 -23.40 -3.57 14.10
C PHE A 44 -22.26 -2.58 14.22
N LEU A 45 -21.59 -2.57 15.37
CA LEU A 45 -20.37 -1.82 15.60
C LEU A 45 -19.23 -2.77 15.95
N GLU A 46 -18.20 -2.83 15.11
CA GLU A 46 -16.96 -3.53 15.42
C GLU A 46 -16.03 -2.58 16.16
N VAL A 47 -16.02 -2.70 17.49
CA VAL A 47 -15.45 -1.68 18.39
C VAL A 47 -13.98 -1.90 18.71
N GLY A 48 -13.38 -2.95 18.23
CA GLY A 48 -11.94 -3.12 18.47
C GLY A 48 -11.41 -4.52 18.20
N PHE A 49 -10.15 -4.71 18.55
CA PHE A 49 -9.32 -5.84 18.21
C PHE A 49 -8.68 -6.46 19.47
N LEU A 50 -8.67 -7.79 19.56
CA LEU A 50 -8.01 -8.54 20.63
C LEU A 50 -6.63 -9.01 20.18
N HIS A 51 -5.59 -8.68 20.98
CA HIS A 51 -4.21 -9.04 20.65
C HIS A 51 -3.39 -9.29 21.92
N ASN A 52 -2.68 -10.42 22.00
CA ASN A 52 -1.95 -10.86 23.20
C ASN A 52 -0.91 -9.87 23.73
N GLU A 53 -0.30 -9.09 22.83
CA GLU A 53 0.79 -8.17 23.17
C GLU A 53 0.32 -6.73 23.42
N ARG A 54 -1.01 -6.52 23.57
CA ARG A 54 -1.60 -5.18 23.74
C ARG A 54 -2.28 -5.08 25.11
N ASP A 55 -1.61 -4.46 26.04
CA ASP A 55 -2.19 -4.15 27.34
C ASP A 55 -3.31 -3.11 27.23
N PHE A 56 -4.15 -3.04 28.26
CA PHE A 56 -5.25 -2.10 28.33
C PHE A 56 -4.78 -0.65 28.32
N GLU A 57 -5.29 0.13 27.37
CA GLU A 57 -5.18 1.58 27.32
C GLU A 57 -6.56 2.20 27.01
N ILE A 58 -7.01 3.16 27.83
CA ILE A 58 -8.36 3.74 27.74
C ILE A 58 -8.62 4.48 26.43
N ASN A 59 -7.57 4.95 25.75
CA ASN A 59 -7.63 5.70 24.51
C ASN A 59 -7.58 4.81 23.25
N ARG A 60 -7.33 3.50 23.43
CA ARG A 60 -7.13 2.55 22.32
C ARG A 60 -8.23 1.52 22.25
N THR A 61 -8.57 1.13 21.02
CA THR A 61 -9.57 0.10 20.74
C THR A 61 -8.94 -1.27 20.45
N ILE A 62 -7.68 -1.46 20.82
CA ILE A 62 -6.98 -2.74 20.82
C ILE A 62 -6.58 -3.10 22.24
N THR A 63 -6.81 -4.34 22.65
CA THR A 63 -6.54 -4.79 24.02
C THR A 63 -6.37 -6.29 24.09
N LYS A 64 -5.88 -6.78 25.23
CA LYS A 64 -5.65 -8.20 25.45
C LYS A 64 -6.91 -8.95 25.87
N HIS A 65 -7.76 -8.36 26.73
CA HIS A 65 -8.89 -9.06 27.33
C HIS A 65 -10.24 -8.50 26.86
N THR A 66 -11.23 -9.38 26.63
CA THR A 66 -12.59 -8.95 26.26
C THR A 66 -13.24 -8.08 27.34
N SER A 67 -12.88 -8.26 28.62
CA SER A 67 -13.40 -7.44 29.73
C SER A 67 -13.01 -5.97 29.64
N ASP A 68 -11.88 -5.66 29.01
CA ASP A 68 -11.38 -4.29 28.88
C ASP A 68 -12.29 -3.43 28.02
N PHE A 69 -12.96 -4.04 27.03
CA PHE A 69 -13.91 -3.31 26.19
C PHE A 69 -15.04 -2.67 27.01
N SER A 70 -15.42 -3.23 28.15
CA SER A 70 -16.41 -2.59 29.04
C SER A 70 -15.91 -1.29 29.68
N ASN A 71 -14.58 -1.10 29.73
CA ASN A 71 -13.97 0.14 30.20
C ASN A 71 -13.76 1.15 29.06
N ILE A 72 -13.33 0.68 27.90
CA ILE A 72 -13.08 1.50 26.70
C ILE A 72 -14.38 2.03 26.13
N ILE A 73 -15.41 1.17 25.99
CA ILE A 73 -16.67 1.44 25.31
C ILE A 73 -17.75 1.79 26.32
N LYS A 74 -18.25 3.02 26.27
CA LYS A 74 -19.34 3.50 27.12
C LYS A 74 -20.57 3.83 26.26
N ILE A 75 -21.66 3.12 26.46
CA ILE A 75 -22.89 3.23 25.71
C ILE A 75 -23.99 3.84 26.57
N LYS A 76 -24.63 4.91 26.09
CA LYS A 76 -25.78 5.54 26.75
C LYS A 76 -27.05 4.72 26.59
N ASN A 77 -27.35 4.32 25.37
CA ASN A 77 -28.52 3.53 25.00
C ASN A 77 -28.14 2.65 23.82
N LYS A 78 -28.08 1.35 24.05
CA LYS A 78 -27.64 0.38 23.07
C LYS A 78 -28.62 0.19 21.91
N LYS A 79 -29.92 0.50 22.14
CA LYS A 79 -30.98 0.13 21.19
C LYS A 79 -30.84 -1.33 20.76
N ASP A 80 -31.06 -1.60 19.46
CA ASP A 80 -30.92 -2.93 18.85
C ASP A 80 -29.51 -3.19 18.26
N ALA A 81 -28.54 -2.26 18.49
CA ALA A 81 -27.21 -2.38 17.98
C ALA A 81 -26.43 -3.55 18.64
N MET A 82 -25.70 -4.30 17.84
CA MET A 82 -24.83 -5.39 18.29
C MET A 82 -23.37 -4.92 18.30
N ILE A 83 -22.71 -5.13 19.44
CA ILE A 83 -21.32 -4.72 19.66
C ILE A 83 -20.41 -5.92 19.44
N LEU A 84 -19.44 -5.78 18.55
CA LEU A 84 -18.56 -6.85 18.11
C LEU A 84 -17.10 -6.50 18.39
N GLY A 85 -16.32 -7.54 18.74
CA GLY A 85 -14.87 -7.49 18.73
C GLY A 85 -14.30 -8.43 17.67
N MET A 86 -13.02 -8.27 17.33
CA MET A 86 -12.34 -9.12 16.37
C MET A 86 -11.17 -9.88 16.99
N ILE A 87 -10.95 -11.10 16.50
CA ILE A 87 -9.75 -11.91 16.76
C ILE A 87 -9.18 -12.38 15.42
N ILE A 88 -7.88 -12.24 15.23
CA ILE A 88 -7.15 -12.98 14.21
C ILE A 88 -6.63 -14.28 14.84
N LEU A 89 -6.88 -15.40 14.20
CA LEU A 89 -6.44 -16.70 14.67
C LEU A 89 -4.92 -16.74 14.90
N GLY A 90 -4.51 -16.97 16.15
CA GLY A 90 -3.12 -16.99 16.58
C GLY A 90 -2.60 -15.68 17.17
N GLU A 91 -3.36 -14.58 17.14
CA GLU A 91 -2.97 -13.29 17.71
C GLU A 91 -3.63 -13.02 19.08
N ALA A 92 -4.65 -13.78 19.45
CA ALA A 92 -5.27 -13.73 20.78
C ALA A 92 -5.59 -15.14 21.30
N ASP A 93 -5.29 -15.39 22.54
CA ASP A 93 -5.53 -16.66 23.22
C ASP A 93 -6.98 -16.73 23.74
N ILE A 94 -7.53 -17.94 23.75
CA ILE A 94 -8.90 -18.17 24.24
C ILE A 94 -9.08 -17.85 25.73
N GLU A 95 -8.01 -17.91 26.49
CA GLU A 95 -7.95 -17.57 27.93
C GLU A 95 -8.22 -16.08 28.17
N ASN A 96 -7.90 -15.23 27.20
CA ASN A 96 -8.15 -13.79 27.24
C ASN A 96 -9.60 -13.43 26.87
N VAL A 97 -10.36 -14.39 26.36
CA VAL A 97 -11.77 -14.24 26.03
C VAL A 97 -12.62 -14.67 27.24
N GLY A 98 -13.16 -13.74 27.98
CA GLY A 98 -14.11 -14.00 29.08
C GLY A 98 -15.48 -14.45 28.56
N ASN A 99 -16.42 -14.78 29.46
CA ASN A 99 -17.80 -15.08 29.03
C ASN A 99 -18.51 -13.80 28.55
N ALA A 100 -19.44 -13.96 27.60
CA ALA A 100 -20.14 -12.83 26.98
C ALA A 100 -20.95 -11.99 27.98
N ASP A 101 -21.49 -12.60 29.03
CA ASP A 101 -22.21 -11.90 30.10
C ASP A 101 -21.35 -10.96 30.96
N LYS A 102 -20.03 -11.04 30.85
CA LYS A 102 -19.05 -10.21 31.61
C LYS A 102 -18.40 -9.12 30.75
N THR A 103 -18.86 -8.93 29.55
CA THR A 103 -18.32 -7.91 28.65
C THR A 103 -19.45 -7.20 27.89
N ILE A 104 -19.14 -6.11 27.23
CA ILE A 104 -20.09 -5.36 26.39
C ILE A 104 -20.29 -6.03 25.00
N LEU A 105 -19.42 -6.97 24.63
CA LEU A 105 -19.43 -7.59 23.32
C LEU A 105 -20.54 -8.66 23.21
N ASP A 106 -21.36 -8.56 22.16
CA ASP A 106 -22.39 -9.55 21.81
C ASP A 106 -21.84 -10.68 20.94
N GLY A 107 -20.78 -10.40 20.19
CA GLY A 107 -20.21 -11.35 19.27
C GLY A 107 -18.74 -11.08 18.95
N ILE A 108 -18.11 -12.10 18.38
CA ILE A 108 -16.71 -12.08 17.99
C ILE A 108 -16.58 -12.46 16.53
N ARG A 109 -15.84 -11.65 15.79
CA ARG A 109 -15.43 -11.87 14.41
C ARG A 109 -14.09 -12.58 14.41
N ILE A 110 -14.00 -13.74 13.77
CA ILE A 110 -12.81 -14.60 13.76
C ILE A 110 -12.19 -14.58 12.37
N VAL A 111 -11.01 -13.97 12.24
CA VAL A 111 -10.25 -13.89 10.99
C VAL A 111 -9.30 -15.09 10.88
N PHE A 112 -9.30 -15.74 9.73
CA PHE A 112 -8.43 -16.88 9.46
C PHE A 112 -8.12 -17.01 7.97
N LYS A 113 -6.99 -17.67 7.65
CA LYS A 113 -6.60 -18.03 6.28
C LYS A 113 -7.10 -19.43 5.93
N LYS A 114 -7.24 -19.75 4.63
CA LYS A 114 -7.81 -21.01 4.13
C LYS A 114 -7.16 -22.28 4.69
N HIS A 115 -5.85 -22.28 4.92
CA HIS A 115 -5.14 -23.44 5.47
C HIS A 115 -5.37 -23.65 6.98
N ASN A 116 -6.02 -22.72 7.66
CA ASN A 116 -6.33 -22.76 9.08
C ASN A 116 -7.84 -22.91 9.39
N ILE A 117 -8.65 -23.29 8.40
CA ILE A 117 -10.12 -23.42 8.57
C ILE A 117 -10.46 -24.30 9.79
N ASP A 118 -9.84 -25.48 9.93
CA ASP A 118 -10.16 -26.39 11.03
C ASP A 118 -9.87 -25.80 12.40
N LYS A 119 -8.70 -25.19 12.59
CA LYS A 119 -8.32 -24.49 13.82
C LYS A 119 -9.24 -23.29 14.12
N ALA A 120 -9.68 -22.58 13.08
CA ALA A 120 -10.62 -21.47 13.25
C ALA A 120 -11.98 -21.96 13.75
N PHE A 121 -12.47 -23.11 13.27
CA PHE A 121 -13.71 -23.70 13.75
C PHE A 121 -13.60 -24.24 15.18
N GLU A 122 -12.46 -24.81 15.56
CA GLU A 122 -12.19 -25.20 16.95
C GLU A 122 -12.26 -23.99 17.88
N LEU A 123 -11.59 -22.87 17.51
CA LEU A 123 -11.64 -21.62 18.25
C LEU A 123 -13.07 -21.06 18.30
N ALA A 124 -13.77 -21.08 17.17
CA ALA A 124 -15.14 -20.58 17.05
C ALA A 124 -16.11 -21.33 17.98
N ASN A 125 -15.99 -22.66 18.11
CA ASN A 125 -16.81 -23.45 19.05
C ASN A 125 -16.51 -23.02 20.50
N LYS A 126 -15.23 -22.91 20.88
CA LYS A 126 -14.85 -22.46 22.23
C LYS A 126 -15.38 -21.06 22.56
N ILE A 127 -15.37 -20.15 21.59
CA ILE A 127 -15.90 -18.77 21.77
C ILE A 127 -17.43 -18.80 21.82
N LYS A 128 -18.08 -19.65 21.02
CA LYS A 128 -19.53 -19.84 21.06
C LYS A 128 -20.00 -20.39 22.41
N ASP A 129 -19.27 -21.35 22.98
CA ASP A 129 -19.55 -21.92 24.31
C ASP A 129 -19.44 -20.86 25.44
N LYS A 130 -18.70 -19.77 25.22
CA LYS A 130 -18.65 -18.61 26.13
C LYS A 130 -19.84 -17.63 25.93
N GLY A 131 -20.78 -17.93 25.03
CA GLY A 131 -22.03 -17.18 24.80
C GLY A 131 -21.99 -16.15 23.70
N TYR A 132 -20.90 -16.01 22.93
CA TYR A 132 -20.81 -15.04 21.86
C TYR A 132 -21.46 -15.52 20.57
N LYS A 133 -22.02 -14.57 19.80
CA LYS A 133 -22.36 -14.79 18.38
C LYS A 133 -21.07 -14.83 17.55
N ILE A 134 -21.01 -15.78 16.62
CA ILE A 134 -19.81 -16.02 15.81
C ILE A 134 -19.95 -15.46 14.41
N PHE A 135 -18.96 -14.72 13.96
CA PHE A 135 -18.85 -14.18 12.61
C PHE A 135 -17.55 -14.70 11.98
N LEU A 136 -17.65 -15.53 10.95
CA LEU A 136 -16.50 -16.12 10.28
C LEU A 136 -15.96 -15.21 9.19
N GLN A 137 -14.68 -14.85 9.30
CA GLN A 137 -13.96 -13.91 8.42
C GLN A 137 -12.81 -14.63 7.67
N PRO A 138 -13.09 -15.41 6.63
CA PRO A 138 -12.05 -16.03 5.83
C PRO A 138 -11.28 -14.94 5.07
N ALA A 139 -10.04 -14.66 5.48
CA ALA A 139 -9.20 -13.65 4.85
C ALA A 139 -8.74 -14.09 3.45
N SER A 140 -8.54 -13.11 2.56
CA SER A 140 -8.04 -13.33 1.20
C SER A 140 -8.86 -14.34 0.41
N VAL A 141 -10.20 -14.22 0.42
CA VAL A 141 -11.04 -15.18 -0.30
C VAL A 141 -10.79 -15.20 -1.82
N THR A 142 -10.10 -14.19 -2.35
CA THR A 142 -9.61 -14.21 -3.74
C THR A 142 -8.72 -15.41 -4.06
N ASP A 143 -8.09 -16.01 -3.04
CA ASP A 143 -7.24 -17.21 -3.14
C ASP A 143 -8.01 -18.53 -3.00
N TYR A 144 -9.30 -18.47 -2.66
CA TYR A 144 -10.13 -19.66 -2.52
C TYR A 144 -10.65 -20.10 -3.89
N SER A 145 -10.57 -21.38 -4.16
CA SER A 145 -11.33 -22.03 -5.23
C SER A 145 -12.81 -22.14 -4.87
N ASN A 146 -13.67 -22.36 -5.85
CA ASN A 146 -15.09 -22.58 -5.61
C ASN A 146 -15.33 -23.78 -4.67
N LYS A 147 -14.53 -24.86 -4.79
CA LYS A 147 -14.61 -26.04 -3.91
C LYS A 147 -14.24 -25.70 -2.45
N GLU A 148 -13.25 -24.86 -2.25
CA GLU A 148 -12.87 -24.41 -0.89
C GLU A 148 -13.95 -23.53 -0.26
N MET A 149 -14.61 -22.67 -1.05
CA MET A 149 -15.75 -21.88 -0.57
C MET A 149 -16.97 -22.78 -0.24
N GLU A 150 -17.25 -23.80 -1.06
CA GLU A 150 -18.29 -24.79 -0.76
C GLU A 150 -17.98 -25.57 0.52
N TYR A 151 -16.73 -25.98 0.70
CA TYR A 151 -16.27 -26.67 1.90
C TYR A 151 -16.49 -25.81 3.15
N LEU A 152 -16.07 -24.53 3.10
CA LEU A 152 -16.29 -23.57 4.16
C LEU A 152 -17.78 -23.43 4.51
N ALA A 153 -18.64 -23.26 3.48
CA ALA A 153 -20.08 -23.12 3.68
C ALA A 153 -20.69 -24.37 4.35
N LYS A 154 -20.39 -25.56 3.83
CA LYS A 154 -20.89 -26.83 4.38
C LYS A 154 -20.41 -27.05 5.82
N LYS A 155 -19.15 -26.75 6.12
CA LYS A 155 -18.61 -26.86 7.47
C LYS A 155 -19.28 -25.89 8.43
N SER A 156 -19.67 -24.71 7.95
CA SER A 156 -20.34 -23.68 8.75
C SER A 156 -21.73 -24.11 9.25
N ILE A 157 -22.41 -25.07 8.57
CA ILE A 157 -23.73 -25.54 8.99
C ILE A 157 -23.69 -26.12 10.42
N SER A 158 -22.68 -26.93 10.75
CA SER A 158 -22.57 -27.54 12.09
C SER A 158 -22.24 -26.54 13.19
N LEU A 159 -21.44 -25.53 12.88
CA LEU A 159 -21.14 -24.45 13.82
C LEU A 159 -22.34 -23.52 14.01
N ASN A 160 -23.18 -23.35 12.98
CA ASN A 160 -24.29 -22.40 12.91
C ASN A 160 -23.85 -20.99 13.38
N PRO A 161 -22.90 -20.33 12.68
CA PRO A 161 -22.46 -18.99 13.02
C PRO A 161 -23.56 -17.97 12.70
N TYR A 162 -23.46 -16.79 13.29
CA TYR A 162 -24.37 -15.67 12.95
C TYR A 162 -24.17 -15.24 11.48
N ALA A 163 -22.91 -15.17 11.03
CA ALA A 163 -22.60 -14.80 9.65
C ALA A 163 -21.34 -15.49 9.13
N VAL A 164 -21.30 -15.71 7.80
CA VAL A 164 -20.11 -16.11 7.04
C VAL A 164 -19.82 -15.02 6.01
N TYR A 165 -18.58 -14.58 5.91
CA TYR A 165 -18.20 -13.41 5.13
C TYR A 165 -17.50 -13.75 3.81
N ILE A 166 -17.68 -12.88 2.84
CA ILE A 166 -16.83 -12.73 1.67
C ILE A 166 -15.88 -11.56 2.01
N VAL A 167 -14.58 -11.87 2.24
CA VAL A 167 -13.59 -10.87 2.66
C VAL A 167 -12.65 -10.55 1.51
N ASP A 168 -12.85 -9.40 0.88
CA ASP A 168 -11.96 -8.86 -0.15
C ASP A 168 -10.80 -8.08 0.48
N THR A 169 -9.87 -8.82 1.09
CA THR A 169 -8.77 -8.29 1.89
C THR A 169 -7.91 -7.26 1.16
N TYR A 170 -7.80 -7.36 -0.15
CA TYR A 170 -6.95 -6.47 -0.95
C TYR A 170 -7.74 -5.59 -1.93
N GLY A 171 -9.08 -5.63 -1.91
CA GLY A 171 -9.92 -4.85 -2.82
C GLY A 171 -9.73 -5.23 -4.29
N LEU A 172 -9.60 -6.54 -4.58
CA LEU A 172 -9.33 -7.10 -5.91
C LEU A 172 -10.57 -7.60 -6.64
N MET A 173 -11.71 -7.68 -5.95
CA MET A 173 -12.88 -8.32 -6.52
C MET A 173 -13.64 -7.40 -7.46
N HIS A 174 -13.84 -7.90 -8.66
CA HIS A 174 -14.87 -7.40 -9.57
C HIS A 174 -16.23 -8.08 -9.31
N LYS A 175 -17.30 -7.45 -9.73
CA LYS A 175 -18.70 -7.88 -9.60
C LYS A 175 -18.88 -9.39 -9.77
N ASN A 176 -18.41 -9.95 -10.87
CA ASN A 176 -18.63 -11.36 -11.21
C ASN A 176 -18.08 -12.33 -10.14
N LYS A 177 -16.95 -11.98 -9.52
CA LYS A 177 -16.33 -12.79 -8.47
C LYS A 177 -17.10 -12.70 -7.15
N VAL A 178 -17.54 -11.49 -6.80
CA VAL A 178 -18.40 -11.27 -5.62
C VAL A 178 -19.70 -12.07 -5.74
N LEU A 179 -20.39 -11.98 -6.88
CA LEU A 179 -21.64 -12.69 -7.14
C LEU A 179 -21.43 -14.21 -7.18
N ASN A 180 -20.32 -14.69 -7.72
CA ASN A 180 -20.00 -16.12 -7.72
C ASN A 180 -19.87 -16.66 -6.28
N TYR A 181 -19.10 -16.00 -5.42
CA TYR A 181 -18.95 -16.42 -4.04
C TYR A 181 -20.22 -16.26 -3.22
N PHE A 182 -20.99 -15.19 -3.46
CA PHE A 182 -22.30 -15.03 -2.86
C PHE A 182 -23.20 -16.22 -3.20
N ASN A 183 -23.29 -16.63 -4.47
CA ASN A 183 -24.12 -17.74 -4.91
C ASN A 183 -23.67 -19.07 -4.28
N ILE A 184 -22.35 -19.31 -4.19
CA ILE A 184 -21.83 -20.51 -3.53
C ILE A 184 -22.27 -20.55 -2.06
N LEU A 185 -22.07 -19.46 -1.31
CA LEU A 185 -22.50 -19.39 0.08
C LEU A 185 -24.02 -19.49 0.21
N ASN A 186 -24.78 -18.76 -0.62
CA ASN A 186 -26.25 -18.78 -0.58
C ASN A 186 -26.86 -20.15 -0.81
N ASN A 187 -26.25 -20.95 -1.70
CA ASN A 187 -26.73 -22.28 -2.04
C ASN A 187 -26.35 -23.37 -1.02
N ASN A 188 -25.33 -23.10 -0.18
CA ASN A 188 -24.78 -24.11 0.74
C ASN A 188 -24.97 -23.79 2.22
N LEU A 189 -25.36 -22.55 2.59
CA LEU A 189 -25.62 -22.16 3.99
C LEU A 189 -27.12 -22.28 4.33
N SER A 190 -27.42 -22.55 5.60
CA SER A 190 -28.79 -22.43 6.13
C SER A 190 -29.31 -21.01 5.99
N ASN A 191 -30.63 -20.82 5.81
CA ASN A 191 -31.22 -19.51 5.50
C ASN A 191 -31.12 -18.49 6.63
N ASP A 192 -30.95 -18.91 7.85
CA ASP A 192 -30.78 -18.11 9.06
C ASP A 192 -29.39 -17.52 9.21
N ILE A 193 -28.38 -18.10 8.52
CA ILE A 193 -27.01 -17.59 8.53
C ILE A 193 -26.88 -16.40 7.58
N TYR A 194 -26.43 -15.27 8.07
CA TYR A 194 -26.16 -14.09 7.25
C TYR A 194 -24.94 -14.30 6.32
N ILE A 195 -24.99 -13.69 5.14
CA ILE A 195 -23.79 -13.53 4.31
C ILE A 195 -23.28 -12.12 4.48
N GLY A 196 -22.04 -11.98 4.96
CA GLY A 196 -21.37 -10.70 5.10
C GLY A 196 -20.48 -10.38 3.90
N PHE A 197 -20.27 -9.09 3.63
CA PHE A 197 -19.29 -8.62 2.67
C PHE A 197 -18.40 -7.55 3.32
N HIS A 198 -17.10 -7.84 3.40
CA HIS A 198 -16.07 -6.90 3.85
C HIS A 198 -15.11 -6.64 2.70
N SER A 199 -15.01 -5.40 2.24
CA SER A 199 -14.22 -5.07 1.07
C SER A 199 -13.33 -3.86 1.29
N HIS A 200 -12.03 -4.02 0.92
CA HIS A 200 -11.15 -2.88 0.74
C HIS A 200 -11.35 -2.24 -0.64
N ASN A 201 -10.92 -0.98 -0.79
CA ASN A 201 -11.34 -0.13 -1.90
C ASN A 201 -10.20 0.17 -2.93
N ASN A 202 -9.31 -0.79 -3.20
CA ASN A 202 -8.17 -0.60 -4.10
C ASN A 202 -8.58 -0.23 -5.53
N PHE A 203 -9.56 -0.94 -6.09
CA PHE A 203 -10.09 -0.62 -7.42
C PHE A 203 -11.26 0.36 -7.38
N GLN A 204 -11.55 0.98 -6.24
CA GLN A 204 -12.70 1.87 -6.03
C GLN A 204 -14.06 1.17 -6.29
N LEU A 205 -14.11 -0.16 -6.12
CA LEU A 205 -15.28 -0.98 -6.41
C LEU A 205 -16.09 -1.39 -5.17
N SER A 206 -15.65 -1.08 -3.95
CA SER A 206 -16.34 -1.53 -2.74
C SER A 206 -17.79 -1.05 -2.69
N PHE A 207 -18.08 0.20 -3.05
CA PHE A 207 -19.45 0.74 -3.11
C PHE A 207 -20.25 0.07 -4.24
N ALA A 208 -19.71 -0.02 -5.45
CA ALA A 208 -20.38 -0.65 -6.58
C ALA A 208 -20.71 -2.13 -6.31
N ASN A 209 -19.75 -2.91 -5.77
CA ASN A 209 -19.96 -4.30 -5.42
C ASN A 209 -21.00 -4.47 -4.29
N SER A 210 -21.04 -3.53 -3.34
CA SER A 210 -22.06 -3.53 -2.27
C SER A 210 -23.46 -3.27 -2.82
N ILE A 211 -23.60 -2.33 -3.76
CA ILE A 211 -24.87 -2.08 -4.46
C ILE A 211 -25.32 -3.36 -5.20
N GLU A 212 -24.44 -4.07 -5.88
CA GLU A 212 -24.81 -5.31 -6.57
C GLU A 212 -25.39 -6.35 -5.60
N LEU A 213 -24.85 -6.47 -4.39
CA LEU A 213 -25.40 -7.34 -3.36
C LEU A 213 -26.74 -6.84 -2.82
N VAL A 214 -26.89 -5.52 -2.70
CA VAL A 214 -28.17 -4.88 -2.32
C VAL A 214 -29.25 -5.11 -3.36
N GLU A 215 -28.93 -5.10 -4.65
CA GLU A 215 -29.89 -5.25 -5.75
C GLU A 215 -30.26 -6.71 -6.08
N LEU A 216 -29.55 -7.69 -5.49
CA LEU A 216 -29.85 -9.10 -5.75
C LEU A 216 -31.30 -9.47 -5.38
N THR A 217 -31.97 -10.21 -6.23
CA THR A 217 -33.26 -10.85 -5.90
C THR A 217 -32.99 -12.09 -5.04
N THR A 218 -33.04 -11.96 -3.73
CA THR A 218 -32.79 -13.04 -2.76
C THR A 218 -33.52 -12.78 -1.45
N ASN A 219 -33.84 -13.86 -0.73
CA ASN A 219 -34.34 -13.78 0.65
C ASN A 219 -33.22 -13.85 1.69
N ARG A 220 -31.95 -13.94 1.25
CA ARG A 220 -30.80 -13.99 2.14
C ARG A 220 -30.60 -12.67 2.87
N ASN A 221 -30.42 -12.74 4.17
CA ASN A 221 -30.00 -11.60 4.97
C ASN A 221 -28.51 -11.30 4.68
N ILE A 222 -28.17 -10.02 4.48
CA ILE A 222 -26.83 -9.57 4.09
C ILE A 222 -26.31 -8.55 5.09
N ILE A 223 -25.04 -8.64 5.43
CA ILE A 223 -24.32 -7.61 6.20
C ILE A 223 -23.27 -6.98 5.29
N LEU A 224 -23.26 -5.64 5.24
CA LEU A 224 -22.24 -4.88 4.53
C LEU A 224 -21.35 -4.18 5.56
N ASP A 225 -20.07 -4.49 5.52
CA ASP A 225 -19.09 -3.79 6.36
C ASP A 225 -18.72 -2.45 5.71
N SER A 226 -18.69 -1.42 6.52
CA SER A 226 -18.31 -0.08 6.13
C SER A 226 -17.51 0.62 7.22
N SER A 227 -16.96 1.78 6.94
CA SER A 227 -16.32 2.64 7.92
C SER A 227 -16.60 4.11 7.61
N LEU A 228 -16.55 4.95 8.64
CA LEU A 228 -16.71 6.40 8.49
C LEU A 228 -15.63 6.95 7.57
N PHE A 229 -16.05 7.64 6.51
CA PHE A 229 -15.17 8.19 5.47
C PHE A 229 -14.22 7.15 4.84
N GLY A 230 -14.64 5.89 4.84
CA GLY A 230 -13.86 4.77 4.34
C GLY A 230 -12.55 4.52 5.11
N MET A 231 -12.43 5.00 6.36
CA MET A 231 -11.22 4.83 7.17
C MET A 231 -10.89 3.35 7.37
N GLY A 232 -9.68 2.92 6.98
CA GLY A 232 -9.26 1.53 7.12
C GLY A 232 -7.87 1.27 6.56
N LYS A 233 -7.39 0.06 6.76
CA LYS A 233 -6.04 -0.37 6.35
C LYS A 233 -5.77 -0.03 4.88
N GLY A 234 -4.68 0.67 4.63
CA GLY A 234 -4.20 1.01 3.28
C GLY A 234 -5.17 1.90 2.51
N VAL A 235 -5.92 1.33 1.58
CA VAL A 235 -6.86 2.04 0.70
C VAL A 235 -8.25 2.22 1.30
N GLY A 236 -8.46 1.78 2.54
CA GLY A 236 -9.73 1.91 3.24
C GLY A 236 -10.80 0.92 2.78
N ASN A 237 -12.02 1.17 3.25
CA ASN A 237 -13.20 0.31 3.11
C ASN A 237 -14.33 1.00 2.34
N LEU A 238 -15.48 0.34 2.27
CA LEU A 238 -16.75 0.96 1.90
C LEU A 238 -17.07 2.13 2.86
N ASN A 239 -17.47 3.26 2.33
CA ASN A 239 -17.86 4.42 3.14
C ASN A 239 -19.25 4.22 3.77
N THR A 240 -19.37 4.39 5.09
CA THR A 240 -20.64 4.25 5.82
C THR A 240 -21.68 5.28 5.34
N GLU A 241 -21.27 6.52 5.13
CA GLU A 241 -22.16 7.59 4.63
C GLU A 241 -22.72 7.29 3.23
N LEU A 242 -21.94 6.67 2.34
CA LEU A 242 -22.39 6.37 0.99
C LEU A 242 -23.44 5.25 0.97
N ILE A 243 -23.16 4.15 1.67
CA ILE A 243 -24.07 3.00 1.64
C ILE A 243 -25.37 3.25 2.41
N THR A 244 -25.32 4.00 3.51
CA THR A 244 -26.51 4.37 4.29
C THR A 244 -27.39 5.36 3.54
N ASP A 245 -26.82 6.35 2.85
CA ASP A 245 -27.57 7.28 1.98
C ASP A 245 -28.26 6.53 0.83
N TYR A 246 -27.54 5.57 0.19
CA TYR A 246 -28.10 4.74 -0.86
C TYR A 246 -29.30 3.91 -0.37
N LEU A 247 -29.15 3.23 0.77
CA LEU A 247 -30.22 2.41 1.36
C LEU A 247 -31.45 3.25 1.73
N ASN A 248 -31.23 4.44 2.29
CA ASN A 248 -32.35 5.35 2.59
C ASN A 248 -33.11 5.79 1.32
N LYS A 249 -32.37 6.20 0.28
CA LYS A 249 -32.97 6.73 -0.95
C LYS A 249 -33.72 5.70 -1.78
N TYR A 250 -33.19 4.48 -1.85
CA TYR A 250 -33.68 3.50 -2.83
C TYR A 250 -34.36 2.28 -2.19
N HIS A 251 -34.14 2.03 -0.87
CA HIS A 251 -34.64 0.83 -0.20
C HIS A 251 -35.48 1.11 1.06
N ASN A 252 -35.86 2.38 1.31
CA ASN A 252 -36.68 2.80 2.45
C ASN A 252 -36.11 2.38 3.82
N TYR A 253 -34.81 2.54 4.02
CA TYR A 253 -34.15 2.51 5.32
C TYR A 253 -34.21 3.91 5.96
N ASP A 254 -33.83 4.02 7.23
CA ASP A 254 -33.92 5.24 8.04
C ASP A 254 -32.66 5.55 8.84
N TYR A 255 -31.47 5.27 8.23
CA TYR A 255 -30.20 5.65 8.84
C TYR A 255 -30.08 7.16 8.96
N ASN A 256 -29.61 7.66 10.12
CA ASN A 256 -29.41 9.09 10.28
C ASN A 256 -28.09 9.56 9.67
N VAL A 257 -28.08 9.76 8.35
CA VAL A 257 -26.91 10.21 7.59
C VAL A 257 -26.39 11.56 8.08
N GLY A 258 -27.26 12.46 8.54
CA GLY A 258 -26.85 13.75 9.10
C GLY A 258 -25.92 13.59 10.32
N GLN A 259 -26.26 12.69 11.25
CA GLN A 259 -25.38 12.37 12.40
C GLN A 259 -24.07 11.70 11.98
N ILE A 260 -24.11 10.85 10.96
CA ILE A 260 -22.89 10.21 10.40
C ILE A 260 -21.96 11.30 9.83
N LEU A 261 -22.47 12.24 9.05
CA LEU A 261 -21.68 13.34 8.48
C LEU A 261 -21.09 14.25 9.57
N GLU A 262 -21.89 14.56 10.60
CA GLU A 262 -21.42 15.35 11.74
C GLU A 262 -20.28 14.61 12.48
N LEU A 263 -20.39 13.31 12.65
CA LEU A 263 -19.37 12.48 13.29
C LEU A 263 -18.06 12.45 12.46
N ILE A 264 -18.17 12.34 11.14
CA ILE A 264 -17.03 12.42 10.23
C ILE A 264 -16.32 13.77 10.41
N ASN A 265 -17.08 14.86 10.40
CA ASN A 265 -16.53 16.21 10.55
C ASN A 265 -15.85 16.45 11.89
N LEU A 266 -16.45 15.97 12.98
CA LEU A 266 -15.93 16.20 14.33
C LEU A 266 -14.72 15.33 14.69
N GLU A 267 -14.68 14.06 14.25
CA GLU A 267 -13.69 13.10 14.73
C GLU A 267 -12.78 12.57 13.59
N ILE A 268 -13.36 12.17 12.47
CA ILE A 268 -12.59 11.46 11.45
C ILE A 268 -11.70 12.39 10.62
N LEU A 269 -12.16 13.60 10.29
CA LEU A 269 -11.35 14.56 9.55
C LEU A 269 -10.13 15.04 10.33
N LYS A 270 -10.19 15.06 11.67
CA LYS A 270 -9.00 15.34 12.49
C LYS A 270 -7.91 14.28 12.28
N ILE A 271 -8.31 13.01 12.27
CA ILE A 271 -7.39 11.88 12.00
C ILE A 271 -6.87 11.97 10.57
N ARG A 272 -7.75 12.31 9.60
CA ARG A 272 -7.40 12.46 8.19
C ARG A 272 -6.33 13.54 7.94
N ASN A 273 -6.29 14.58 8.74
CA ASN A 273 -5.28 15.65 8.63
C ASN A 273 -3.87 15.16 9.02
N THR A 274 -3.78 14.13 9.85
CA THR A 274 -2.48 13.56 10.30
C THR A 274 -2.10 12.32 9.50
N TYR A 275 -3.08 11.49 9.17
CA TYR A 275 -2.89 10.19 8.52
C TYR A 275 -3.62 10.15 7.18
N SER A 276 -3.11 9.36 6.24
CA SER A 276 -3.72 9.21 4.92
C SER A 276 -4.22 7.78 4.69
N TRP A 277 -5.40 7.66 4.11
CA TRP A 277 -5.96 6.42 3.57
C TRP A 277 -6.77 6.73 2.31
N GLY A 278 -7.22 5.70 1.63
CA GLY A 278 -7.96 5.82 0.38
C GLY A 278 -7.12 5.44 -0.83
N TYR A 279 -7.63 5.74 -2.02
CA TYR A 279 -6.96 5.40 -3.27
C TYR A 279 -5.52 5.91 -3.29
N SER A 280 -4.60 5.02 -3.66
CA SER A 280 -3.19 5.36 -3.80
C SER A 280 -2.57 4.63 -4.99
N PHE A 281 -1.57 5.27 -5.59
CA PHE A 281 -0.79 4.66 -6.67
C PHE A 281 -0.19 3.30 -6.27
N ASN A 282 0.38 3.22 -5.07
CA ASN A 282 0.98 1.99 -4.55
C ASN A 282 -0.05 0.89 -4.35
N GLY A 283 -1.22 1.24 -3.83
CA GLY A 283 -2.34 0.32 -3.67
C GLY A 283 -2.83 -0.22 -5.00
N PHE A 284 -3.00 0.66 -5.99
CA PHE A 284 -3.38 0.25 -7.35
C PHE A 284 -2.34 -0.69 -7.98
N LEU A 285 -1.05 -0.35 -7.89
CA LEU A 285 0.03 -1.18 -8.46
C LEU A 285 0.09 -2.56 -7.81
N ALA A 286 -0.13 -2.65 -6.48
CA ALA A 286 -0.24 -3.93 -5.78
C ALA A 286 -1.45 -4.73 -6.26
N ALA A 287 -2.61 -4.09 -6.31
CA ALA A 287 -3.86 -4.72 -6.72
C ALA A 287 -3.82 -5.22 -8.17
N SER A 288 -3.28 -4.41 -9.10
CA SER A 288 -3.16 -4.80 -10.51
C SER A 288 -2.19 -5.96 -10.76
N ASN A 289 -1.34 -6.30 -9.78
CA ASN A 289 -0.46 -7.46 -9.81
C ASN A 289 -0.90 -8.59 -8.88
N ASP A 290 -2.09 -8.51 -8.28
CA ASP A 290 -2.62 -9.47 -7.30
C ASP A 290 -1.66 -9.74 -6.12
N CYS A 291 -0.88 -8.75 -5.68
CA CYS A 291 0.18 -8.96 -4.70
C CYS A 291 0.01 -8.15 -3.41
N HIS A 292 0.68 -8.61 -2.36
CA HIS A 292 0.71 -7.92 -1.07
C HIS A 292 1.33 -6.52 -1.22
N PRO A 293 0.71 -5.43 -0.69
CA PRO A 293 1.17 -4.05 -0.87
C PRO A 293 2.62 -3.79 -0.42
N THR A 294 3.12 -4.56 0.53
CA THR A 294 4.50 -4.42 1.02
C THR A 294 5.55 -4.71 -0.07
N TYR A 295 5.27 -5.56 -1.05
CA TYR A 295 6.16 -5.78 -2.20
C TYR A 295 6.36 -4.49 -3.00
N VAL A 296 5.26 -3.78 -3.27
CA VAL A 296 5.29 -2.50 -4.00
C VAL A 296 6.05 -1.46 -3.20
N LYS A 297 5.73 -1.32 -1.91
CA LYS A 297 6.42 -0.39 -1.02
C LYS A 297 7.92 -0.64 -1.01
N TYR A 298 8.32 -1.90 -0.83
CA TYR A 298 9.73 -2.30 -0.82
C TYR A 298 10.49 -1.86 -2.08
N LEU A 299 9.91 -2.09 -3.26
CA LEU A 299 10.54 -1.73 -4.54
C LEU A 299 10.55 -0.21 -4.78
N ILE A 300 9.51 0.51 -4.37
CA ILE A 300 9.45 1.97 -4.48
C ILE A 300 10.48 2.62 -3.55
N ASP A 301 10.64 2.11 -2.34
CA ASP A 301 11.59 2.65 -1.34
C ASP A 301 13.06 2.50 -1.82
N LYS A 302 13.37 1.52 -2.69
CA LYS A 302 14.70 1.42 -3.36
C LYS A 302 15.01 2.64 -4.23
N ASN A 303 14.02 3.32 -4.78
CA ASN A 303 14.10 4.56 -5.59
C ASN A 303 15.11 4.53 -6.77
N THR A 304 15.43 3.35 -7.29
CA THR A 304 16.45 3.12 -8.33
C THR A 304 15.86 2.67 -9.66
N ILE A 305 14.64 2.09 -9.65
CA ILE A 305 13.99 1.52 -10.81
C ILE A 305 12.71 2.26 -11.17
N SER A 306 12.29 2.17 -12.43
CA SER A 306 11.04 2.77 -12.90
C SER A 306 9.82 1.98 -12.44
N VAL A 307 8.64 2.62 -12.45
CA VAL A 307 7.36 1.94 -12.18
C VAL A 307 7.13 0.76 -13.13
N ASN A 308 7.50 0.89 -14.39
CA ASN A 308 7.40 -0.20 -15.38
C ASN A 308 8.30 -1.38 -14.99
N SER A 309 9.50 -1.09 -14.49
CA SER A 309 10.41 -2.12 -13.96
C SER A 309 9.86 -2.80 -12.71
N ILE A 310 9.27 -2.03 -11.79
CA ILE A 310 8.56 -2.56 -10.61
C ILE A 310 7.47 -3.54 -11.07
N ASN A 311 6.65 -3.15 -12.02
CA ASN A 311 5.59 -4.00 -12.55
C ASN A 311 6.13 -5.33 -13.12
N LYS A 312 7.23 -5.28 -13.89
CA LYS A 312 7.90 -6.47 -14.42
C LYS A 312 8.43 -7.39 -13.31
N ILE A 313 8.97 -6.84 -12.22
CA ILE A 313 9.44 -7.61 -11.08
C ILE A 313 8.27 -8.28 -10.35
N LEU A 314 7.18 -7.56 -10.10
CA LEU A 314 5.98 -8.08 -9.43
C LEU A 314 5.32 -9.22 -10.23
N GLN A 315 5.35 -9.15 -11.56
CA GLN A 315 4.84 -10.22 -12.43
C GLN A 315 5.65 -11.52 -12.33
N LYS A 316 6.92 -11.47 -11.91
CA LYS A 316 7.77 -12.65 -11.69
C LYS A 316 7.52 -13.36 -10.37
N ILE A 317 6.74 -12.78 -9.46
CA ILE A 317 6.37 -13.42 -8.19
C ILE A 317 5.41 -14.57 -8.47
N ASP A 318 5.73 -15.77 -7.98
CA ASP A 318 4.88 -16.94 -8.08
C ASP A 318 3.51 -16.68 -7.43
N ARG A 319 2.43 -17.22 -8.02
CA ARG A 319 1.06 -16.94 -7.60
C ARG A 319 0.79 -17.28 -6.13
N ASP A 320 1.34 -18.36 -5.63
CA ASP A 320 1.23 -18.83 -4.24
C ASP A 320 1.98 -17.94 -3.22
N LYS A 321 2.91 -17.10 -3.70
CA LYS A 321 3.70 -16.19 -2.89
C LYS A 321 3.22 -14.73 -2.95
N LYS A 322 2.23 -14.43 -3.79
CA LYS A 322 1.77 -13.05 -4.01
C LYS A 322 1.05 -12.45 -2.80
N THR A 323 0.31 -13.23 -2.04
CA THR A 323 -0.55 -12.77 -0.95
C THR A 323 0.12 -12.69 0.42
N ILE A 324 1.37 -13.19 0.52
CA ILE A 324 2.21 -13.09 1.72
C ILE A 324 3.53 -12.43 1.31
N PHE A 325 4.02 -11.49 2.11
CA PHE A 325 5.30 -10.83 1.84
C PHE A 325 6.49 -11.73 2.24
N TYR A 326 7.41 -11.93 1.30
CA TYR A 326 8.68 -12.62 1.50
C TYR A 326 9.82 -11.67 1.13
N GLY A 327 10.53 -11.14 2.15
CA GLY A 327 11.59 -10.15 1.98
C GLY A 327 12.75 -10.66 1.11
N ASP A 328 13.23 -11.89 1.36
CA ASP A 328 14.35 -12.49 0.61
C ASP A 328 13.99 -12.71 -0.86
N LEU A 329 12.73 -13.09 -1.14
CA LEU A 329 12.27 -13.29 -2.51
C LEU A 329 12.29 -11.99 -3.31
N ILE A 330 11.75 -10.92 -2.74
CA ILE A 330 11.68 -9.64 -3.47
C ILE A 330 13.06 -9.01 -3.62
N GLU A 331 13.95 -9.13 -2.63
CA GLU A 331 15.35 -8.69 -2.75
C GLU A 331 16.08 -9.45 -3.85
N LYS A 332 15.90 -10.77 -3.91
CA LYS A 332 16.47 -11.59 -4.99
C LYS A 332 15.96 -11.14 -6.37
N LEU A 333 14.63 -11.00 -6.53
CA LEU A 333 14.05 -10.58 -7.82
C LEU A 333 14.50 -9.17 -8.23
N TYR A 334 14.67 -8.28 -7.25
CA TYR A 334 15.21 -6.95 -7.47
C TYR A 334 16.69 -7.00 -7.92
N SER A 335 17.52 -7.78 -7.22
CA SER A 335 18.94 -7.96 -7.57
C SER A 335 19.12 -8.62 -8.94
N ASP A 336 18.33 -9.67 -9.24
CA ASP A 336 18.31 -10.32 -10.56
C ASP A 336 17.92 -9.34 -11.68
N PHE A 337 17.00 -8.39 -11.37
CA PHE A 337 16.63 -7.35 -12.33
C PHE A 337 17.76 -6.35 -12.59
N LEU A 338 18.49 -5.96 -11.54
CA LEU A 338 19.63 -5.04 -11.67
C LEU A 338 20.82 -5.70 -12.36
N ASN A 339 21.04 -6.98 -12.13
CA ASN A 339 22.14 -7.78 -12.67
C ASN A 339 21.86 -8.32 -14.08
N ASN A 340 20.87 -7.73 -14.79
CA ASN A 340 20.58 -8.11 -16.15
C ASN A 340 21.76 -7.76 -17.06
N GLU A 341 22.56 -8.77 -17.40
CA GLU A 341 23.75 -8.61 -18.26
C GLU A 341 23.36 -8.29 -19.70
N ILE A 342 24.02 -7.30 -20.26
CA ILE A 342 23.91 -6.90 -21.66
C ILE A 342 25.28 -6.94 -22.32
N LYS A 343 25.31 -7.03 -23.65
CA LYS A 343 26.56 -6.91 -24.43
C LYS A 343 26.90 -5.43 -24.61
N ASP A 344 27.73 -4.90 -23.72
CA ASP A 344 28.06 -3.46 -23.66
C ASP A 344 29.41 -3.07 -24.28
N ASN A 345 30.17 -4.03 -24.84
CA ASN A 345 31.51 -3.79 -25.43
C ASN A 345 31.52 -2.59 -26.40
N LYS A 346 30.52 -2.49 -27.27
CA LYS A 346 30.44 -1.37 -28.22
C LYS A 346 30.27 0.00 -27.52
N SER A 347 29.46 0.02 -26.47
CA SER A 347 29.25 1.23 -25.65
C SER A 347 30.53 1.61 -24.94
N ILE A 348 31.22 0.63 -24.35
CA ILE A 348 32.50 0.82 -23.66
C ILE A 348 33.57 1.34 -24.61
N ASP A 349 33.75 0.72 -25.78
CA ASP A 349 34.69 1.17 -26.81
C ASP A 349 34.39 2.59 -27.28
N TYR A 350 33.12 2.92 -27.49
CA TYR A 350 32.71 4.28 -27.88
C TYR A 350 33.06 5.31 -26.81
N ILE A 351 32.66 5.05 -25.57
CA ILE A 351 32.95 5.94 -24.45
C ILE A 351 34.47 6.11 -24.28
N PHE A 352 35.22 5.01 -24.33
CA PHE A 352 36.68 5.03 -24.24
C PHE A 352 37.30 5.96 -25.31
N ASN A 353 36.89 5.80 -26.57
CA ASN A 353 37.42 6.62 -27.67
C ASN A 353 37.13 8.14 -27.49
N LYS A 354 36.02 8.50 -26.83
CA LYS A 354 35.66 9.88 -26.56
C LYS A 354 36.47 10.48 -25.40
N VAL A 355 36.73 9.68 -24.36
CA VAL A 355 37.33 10.17 -23.09
C VAL A 355 38.84 9.97 -23.02
N ASN A 356 39.41 9.06 -23.85
CA ASN A 356 40.84 8.75 -23.81
C ASN A 356 41.70 9.95 -24.13
N ASN A 357 42.76 10.16 -23.35
CA ASN A 357 43.68 11.28 -23.43
C ASN A 357 43.02 12.68 -23.25
N ARG A 358 41.82 12.73 -22.67
CA ARG A 358 41.10 13.99 -22.37
C ARG A 358 41.03 14.24 -20.86
N LYS A 359 40.90 15.49 -20.47
CA LYS A 359 40.48 15.85 -19.11
C LYS A 359 39.00 15.60 -18.98
N ILE A 360 38.57 14.99 -17.88
CA ILE A 360 37.16 14.69 -17.60
C ILE A 360 36.71 15.52 -16.42
N LEU A 361 35.68 16.34 -16.61
CA LEU A 361 35.01 17.05 -15.52
C LEU A 361 33.69 16.35 -15.19
N ILE A 362 33.64 15.77 -14.01
CA ILE A 362 32.44 15.12 -13.46
C ILE A 362 31.67 16.18 -12.65
N ILE A 363 30.42 16.41 -13.01
CA ILE A 363 29.53 17.32 -12.29
C ILE A 363 28.48 16.49 -11.55
N ALA A 364 28.69 16.32 -10.26
CA ALA A 364 27.77 15.66 -9.36
C ALA A 364 26.66 16.65 -8.90
N PRO A 365 25.48 16.15 -8.44
CA PRO A 365 24.31 16.97 -8.17
C PRO A 365 24.37 17.72 -6.82
N GLY A 366 25.50 18.17 -6.37
CA GLY A 366 25.66 18.93 -5.14
C GLY A 366 25.44 20.43 -5.32
N GLY A 367 25.05 21.13 -4.24
CA GLY A 367 24.69 22.53 -4.24
C GLY A 367 25.84 23.49 -4.55
N SER A 368 27.05 23.07 -4.26
CA SER A 368 28.25 23.85 -4.56
C SER A 368 28.38 24.16 -6.06
N VAL A 369 27.78 23.34 -6.95
CA VAL A 369 27.81 23.61 -8.40
C VAL A 369 27.27 24.99 -8.75
N ASN A 370 26.16 25.39 -8.15
CA ASN A 370 25.56 26.71 -8.40
C ASN A 370 26.41 27.85 -7.80
N ASN A 371 26.97 27.64 -6.61
CA ASN A 371 27.78 28.63 -5.92
C ASN A 371 29.13 28.85 -6.62
N GLU A 372 29.68 27.81 -7.21
CA GLU A 372 31.00 27.80 -7.85
C GLU A 372 30.94 27.86 -9.39
N LYS A 373 29.77 28.21 -9.94
CA LYS A 373 29.52 28.19 -11.40
C LYS A 373 30.61 28.89 -12.19
N ASN A 374 31.02 30.09 -11.75
CA ASN A 374 32.05 30.90 -12.44
C ASN A 374 33.43 30.18 -12.49
N LYS A 375 33.78 29.41 -11.45
CA LYS A 375 35.01 28.61 -11.43
C LYS A 375 34.92 27.42 -12.36
N ILE A 376 33.73 26.78 -12.42
CA ILE A 376 33.45 25.67 -13.31
C ILE A 376 33.52 26.13 -14.77
N ASP A 377 32.86 27.23 -15.12
CA ASP A 377 32.86 27.81 -16.47
C ASP A 377 34.28 28.19 -16.90
N LYS A 378 35.05 28.81 -16.01
CA LYS A 378 36.46 29.12 -16.26
C LYS A 378 37.30 27.86 -16.50
N PHE A 379 37.13 26.82 -15.67
CA PHE A 379 37.85 25.57 -15.86
C PHE A 379 37.51 24.92 -17.22
N ILE A 380 36.24 24.95 -17.61
CA ILE A 380 35.78 24.42 -18.91
C ILE A 380 36.44 25.20 -20.06
N SER A 381 36.44 26.51 -19.98
CA SER A 381 37.06 27.40 -20.98
C SER A 381 38.56 27.16 -21.13
N ASP A 382 39.30 27.10 -19.98
CA ASP A 382 40.75 26.98 -19.97
C ASP A 382 41.27 25.60 -20.36
N ASN A 383 40.49 24.53 -20.14
CA ASN A 383 40.94 23.16 -20.27
C ASN A 383 40.21 22.34 -21.34
N ASN A 384 39.09 22.82 -21.85
CA ASN A 384 38.19 22.11 -22.79
C ASN A 384 37.99 20.61 -22.45
N PRO A 385 37.53 20.30 -21.21
CA PRO A 385 37.35 18.93 -20.79
C PRO A 385 36.13 18.30 -21.46
N ILE A 386 36.01 16.99 -21.40
CA ILE A 386 34.73 16.29 -21.54
C ILE A 386 33.95 16.49 -20.25
N VAL A 387 32.75 17.04 -20.34
CA VAL A 387 31.90 17.35 -19.18
C VAL A 387 30.82 16.29 -19.06
N VAL A 388 30.79 15.62 -17.91
CA VAL A 388 29.82 14.54 -17.61
C VAL A 388 29.00 14.90 -16.39
N SER A 389 27.70 15.13 -16.57
CA SER A 389 26.74 15.32 -15.47
C SER A 389 26.25 13.97 -14.94
N ILE A 390 26.04 13.88 -13.64
CA ILE A 390 25.64 12.65 -12.95
C ILE A 390 24.18 12.75 -12.49
N ASN A 391 23.28 11.94 -13.08
CA ASN A 391 21.85 11.85 -12.71
C ASN A 391 21.06 13.17 -12.80
N TYR A 392 21.56 14.19 -13.45
CA TYR A 392 20.84 15.45 -13.66
C TYR A 392 21.33 16.20 -14.91
N TYR A 393 20.52 17.15 -15.37
CA TYR A 393 20.85 18.08 -16.43
C TYR A 393 20.73 19.53 -15.93
N ASN A 394 21.69 20.37 -16.32
CA ASN A 394 21.67 21.80 -16.07
C ASN A 394 21.94 22.54 -17.38
N GLU A 395 20.92 23.21 -17.90
CA GLU A 395 20.99 23.96 -19.17
C GLU A 395 22.03 25.11 -19.18
N ASN A 396 22.41 25.58 -17.98
CA ASN A 396 23.39 26.63 -17.81
C ASN A 396 24.85 26.15 -17.75
N LEU A 397 25.08 24.86 -17.94
CA LEU A 397 26.40 24.24 -17.93
C LEU A 397 26.62 23.45 -19.22
N LYS A 398 27.81 23.60 -19.82
CA LYS A 398 28.24 22.70 -20.91
C LYS A 398 28.14 21.25 -20.40
N THR A 399 27.50 20.39 -21.13
CA THR A 399 27.40 18.96 -20.82
C THR A 399 27.57 18.18 -22.13
N ASP A 400 28.57 17.31 -22.16
CA ASP A 400 28.80 16.42 -23.30
C ASP A 400 28.09 15.07 -23.10
N PHE A 401 28.13 14.53 -21.86
CA PHE A 401 27.47 13.30 -21.48
C PHE A 401 26.64 13.47 -20.20
N ILE A 402 25.58 12.67 -20.07
CA ILE A 402 24.88 12.48 -18.82
C ILE A 402 24.94 11.01 -18.43
N PHE A 403 25.65 10.71 -17.32
CA PHE A 403 25.65 9.35 -16.74
C PHE A 403 24.44 9.18 -15.83
N ILE A 404 23.65 8.14 -16.06
CA ILE A 404 22.44 7.88 -15.31
C ILE A 404 22.37 6.39 -14.91
N ASN A 405 22.25 6.13 -13.60
CA ASN A 405 21.98 4.80 -13.04
C ASN A 405 20.60 4.68 -12.41
N ASN A 406 19.80 5.76 -12.44
CA ASN A 406 18.48 5.86 -11.83
C ASN A 406 17.42 6.09 -12.90
N ALA A 407 16.58 5.08 -13.13
CA ALA A 407 15.54 5.11 -14.16
C ALA A 407 14.51 6.24 -13.97
N LYS A 408 14.20 6.62 -12.72
CA LYS A 408 13.30 7.74 -12.44
C LYS A 408 13.90 9.07 -12.91
N ARG A 409 15.21 9.28 -12.69
CA ARG A 409 15.93 10.46 -13.18
C ARG A 409 15.98 10.51 -14.71
N TYR A 410 16.25 9.37 -15.33
CA TYR A 410 16.22 9.26 -16.78
C TYR A 410 14.85 9.66 -17.35
N ASN A 411 13.77 9.09 -16.83
CA ASN A 411 12.42 9.39 -17.29
C ASN A 411 12.02 10.87 -17.13
N GLN A 412 12.58 11.56 -16.14
CA GLN A 412 12.33 12.99 -15.91
C GLN A 412 13.02 13.88 -16.94
N MET A 413 14.12 13.44 -17.53
CA MET A 413 14.99 14.26 -18.39
C MET A 413 14.93 13.91 -19.86
N ALA A 414 14.66 12.64 -20.23
CA ALA A 414 14.83 12.14 -21.58
C ALA A 414 14.00 12.91 -22.61
N GLU A 415 12.71 13.11 -22.35
CA GLU A 415 11.82 13.85 -23.27
C GLU A 415 12.26 15.31 -23.45
N PHE A 416 12.71 15.96 -22.36
CA PHE A 416 13.19 17.32 -22.41
C PHE A 416 14.46 17.44 -23.27
N ILE A 417 15.41 16.54 -23.09
CA ILE A 417 16.66 16.53 -23.87
C ILE A 417 16.40 16.16 -25.31
N ASP A 418 15.49 15.20 -25.58
CA ASP A 418 15.10 14.81 -26.95
C ASP A 418 14.43 15.96 -27.70
N SER A 419 13.69 16.84 -27.03
CA SER A 419 13.07 18.02 -27.63
C SER A 419 14.04 19.17 -27.87
N GLY A 420 15.21 19.14 -27.21
CA GLY A 420 16.25 20.17 -27.31
C GLY A 420 17.09 20.06 -28.59
N LYS A 421 17.84 21.14 -28.86
CA LYS A 421 18.81 21.20 -29.96
C LYS A 421 20.21 20.72 -29.57
N ASN A 422 20.38 20.27 -28.33
CA ASN A 422 21.69 19.91 -27.77
C ASN A 422 22.08 18.48 -28.17
N GLU A 423 23.30 18.29 -28.62
CA GLU A 423 23.89 16.99 -28.93
C GLU A 423 24.43 16.29 -27.68
N ILE A 424 23.61 16.18 -26.64
CA ILE A 424 23.97 15.50 -25.38
C ILE A 424 23.78 14.00 -25.54
N GLU A 425 24.78 13.24 -25.17
CA GLU A 425 24.74 11.78 -25.17
C GLU A 425 24.52 11.21 -23.77
N PHE A 426 23.79 10.10 -23.68
CA PHE A 426 23.54 9.42 -22.42
C PHE A 426 24.46 8.22 -22.25
N ILE A 427 25.00 8.05 -21.05
CA ILE A 427 25.58 6.79 -20.58
C ILE A 427 24.62 6.22 -19.56
N LEU A 428 23.91 5.15 -19.90
CA LEU A 428 22.84 4.55 -19.11
C LEU A 428 23.24 3.16 -18.63
N THR A 429 22.85 2.83 -17.41
CA THR A 429 23.04 1.47 -16.90
C THR A 429 21.90 0.53 -17.31
N SER A 430 22.17 -0.79 -17.35
CA SER A 430 21.26 -1.83 -17.88
C SER A 430 19.90 -1.96 -17.18
N ASN A 431 19.75 -1.38 -15.98
CA ASN A 431 18.48 -1.31 -15.24
C ASN A 431 17.52 -0.24 -15.78
N ILE A 432 17.94 0.58 -16.77
CA ILE A 432 17.15 1.65 -17.36
C ILE A 432 16.51 1.17 -18.64
N THR A 433 15.18 1.31 -18.75
CA THR A 433 14.48 1.14 -20.02
C THR A 433 14.56 2.44 -20.81
N VAL A 434 15.18 2.40 -21.98
CA VAL A 434 15.34 3.58 -22.85
C VAL A 434 13.99 3.98 -23.45
N ILE A 435 13.64 5.26 -23.33
CA ILE A 435 12.43 5.86 -23.92
C ILE A 435 12.76 6.94 -24.97
N SER A 436 14.04 7.34 -25.09
CA SER A 436 14.49 8.30 -26.09
C SER A 436 14.22 7.78 -27.50
N SER A 437 13.75 8.64 -28.39
CA SER A 437 13.59 8.38 -29.80
C SER A 437 14.90 8.55 -30.61
N LYS A 438 15.92 9.15 -29.98
CA LYS A 438 17.25 9.37 -30.58
C LYS A 438 18.20 8.23 -30.19
N GLU A 439 19.08 7.84 -31.11
CA GLU A 439 20.14 6.85 -30.84
C GLU A 439 21.37 7.52 -30.19
N ASN A 440 21.14 8.38 -29.19
CA ASN A 440 22.19 9.13 -28.49
C ASN A 440 22.48 8.56 -27.09
N TYR A 441 22.41 7.23 -26.94
CA TYR A 441 22.65 6.57 -25.66
C TYR A 441 23.58 5.36 -25.80
N HIS A 442 24.32 5.12 -24.71
CA HIS A 442 25.27 4.02 -24.56
C HIS A 442 24.91 3.24 -23.32
N LEU A 443 24.45 1.99 -23.47
CA LEU A 443 24.11 1.11 -22.36
C LEU A 443 25.33 0.39 -21.86
N ILE A 444 25.51 0.34 -20.52
CA ILE A 444 26.55 -0.41 -19.83
C ILE A 444 25.93 -1.28 -18.73
N ASN A 445 26.62 -2.34 -18.33
CA ASN A 445 26.17 -3.23 -17.26
C ASN A 445 26.15 -2.51 -15.92
N TYR A 446 25.01 -2.59 -15.20
CA TYR A 446 24.85 -1.96 -13.89
C TYR A 446 25.75 -2.60 -12.83
N SER A 447 25.77 -3.94 -12.77
CA SER A 447 26.49 -4.72 -11.77
C SER A 447 28.00 -4.51 -11.79
N ASP A 448 28.60 -4.32 -12.98
CA ASP A 448 30.05 -4.22 -13.15
C ASP A 448 30.64 -2.99 -12.46
N TYR A 449 29.80 -1.96 -12.26
CA TYR A 449 30.24 -0.66 -11.72
C TYR A 449 29.76 -0.41 -10.30
N LEU A 450 29.11 -1.39 -9.63
CA LEU A 450 28.81 -1.29 -8.21
C LEU A 450 30.09 -1.19 -7.40
N VAL A 451 30.07 -0.31 -6.38
CA VAL A 451 31.21 -0.07 -5.49
C VAL A 451 30.90 -0.74 -4.14
N GLU A 452 31.78 -1.60 -3.70
CA GLU A 452 31.74 -2.19 -2.37
C GLU A 452 32.35 -1.20 -1.38
N GLY A 453 31.61 -0.85 -0.34
CA GLY A 453 32.08 -0.04 0.79
C GLY A 453 32.55 -0.91 1.94
N ASP A 454 32.99 -0.29 3.01
CA ASP A 454 33.32 -0.96 4.27
C ASP A 454 32.11 -1.78 4.76
N PHE A 455 32.36 -2.93 5.36
CA PHE A 455 31.31 -3.87 5.85
C PHE A 455 30.45 -4.54 4.77
N GLU A 456 30.98 -4.78 3.58
CA GLU A 456 30.27 -5.43 2.46
C GLU A 456 28.99 -4.68 2.01
N ILE A 457 28.91 -3.39 2.30
CA ILE A 457 27.77 -2.57 1.87
C ILE A 457 27.97 -2.18 0.41
N ILE A 458 27.05 -2.62 -0.45
CA ILE A 458 27.02 -2.23 -1.87
C ILE A 458 26.49 -0.79 -1.97
N MET A 459 27.31 0.10 -2.51
CA MET A 459 26.92 1.51 -2.72
C MET A 459 26.40 1.74 -4.14
N HIS A 460 25.13 2.15 -4.24
CA HIS A 460 24.48 2.53 -5.49
C HIS A 460 24.72 4.01 -5.87
N ASN A 461 25.87 4.57 -5.49
CA ASN A 461 26.20 5.95 -5.76
C ASN A 461 26.66 6.16 -7.21
N ALA A 462 25.89 6.91 -7.99
CA ALA A 462 26.14 7.12 -9.41
C ALA A 462 27.52 7.75 -9.71
N THR A 463 27.97 8.70 -8.89
CA THR A 463 29.28 9.34 -9.10
C THR A 463 30.40 8.32 -8.91
N LEU A 464 30.34 7.50 -7.87
CA LEU A 464 31.33 6.46 -7.62
C LEU A 464 31.30 5.36 -8.71
N MET A 465 30.10 4.98 -9.18
CA MET A 465 29.98 4.04 -10.30
C MET A 465 30.62 4.57 -11.57
N PHE A 466 30.42 5.86 -11.89
CA PHE A 466 31.03 6.47 -13.06
C PHE A 466 32.57 6.58 -12.91
N ILE A 467 33.07 6.92 -11.72
CA ILE A 467 34.52 6.91 -11.43
C ILE A 467 35.09 5.48 -11.62
N LYS A 468 34.40 4.44 -11.17
CA LYS A 468 34.81 3.04 -11.37
C LYS A 468 34.85 2.67 -12.86
N LEU A 469 33.88 3.11 -13.65
CA LEU A 469 33.88 2.93 -15.12
C LEU A 469 35.17 3.54 -15.72
N LEU A 470 35.48 4.80 -15.40
CA LEU A 470 36.67 5.49 -15.92
C LEU A 470 37.97 4.84 -15.43
N LYS A 471 38.01 4.38 -14.17
CA LYS A 471 39.14 3.66 -13.62
C LYS A 471 39.40 2.32 -14.37
N ASN A 472 38.34 1.59 -14.69
CA ASN A 472 38.46 0.36 -15.47
C ASN A 472 38.97 0.61 -16.91
N MET A 473 38.79 1.81 -17.42
CA MET A 473 39.33 2.30 -18.69
C MET A 473 40.74 2.91 -18.58
N ASN A 474 41.36 2.89 -17.39
CA ASN A 474 42.66 3.54 -17.10
C ASN A 474 42.67 5.06 -17.35
N ILE A 475 41.54 5.75 -17.19
CA ILE A 475 41.43 7.20 -17.31
C ILE A 475 41.72 7.85 -15.95
N ASN A 476 42.78 8.66 -15.87
CA ASN A 476 43.29 9.23 -14.60
C ASN A 476 43.13 10.76 -14.47
N ASN A 477 42.85 11.49 -15.56
CA ASN A 477 42.72 12.94 -15.56
C ASN A 477 41.28 13.37 -15.19
N LEU A 478 40.90 13.15 -13.92
CA LEU A 478 39.55 13.36 -13.41
C LEU A 478 39.49 14.61 -12.53
N TYR A 479 38.47 15.46 -12.76
CA TYR A 479 38.12 16.60 -11.96
C TYR A 479 36.67 16.46 -11.54
N ILE A 480 36.30 16.84 -10.32
CA ILE A 480 34.98 16.66 -9.77
C ILE A 480 34.47 17.98 -9.19
N ALA A 481 33.24 18.36 -9.52
CA ALA A 481 32.51 19.44 -8.92
C ALA A 481 31.18 18.95 -8.36
N GLY A 482 30.68 19.55 -7.29
CA GLY A 482 29.35 19.23 -6.74
C GLY A 482 29.26 17.88 -5.98
N PHE A 483 30.36 17.35 -5.48
CA PHE A 483 30.36 16.13 -4.67
C PHE A 483 30.35 16.47 -3.18
N ASP A 484 29.28 17.11 -2.71
CA ASP A 484 29.21 17.84 -1.45
C ASP A 484 28.91 16.96 -0.22
N GLY A 485 28.57 15.69 -0.39
CA GLY A 485 28.12 14.84 0.72
C GLY A 485 26.73 15.24 1.25
N PHE A 486 26.29 14.56 2.29
CA PHE A 486 25.01 14.85 2.97
C PHE A 486 25.23 15.92 4.05
N SER A 487 24.37 16.95 4.05
CA SER A 487 24.32 17.95 5.12
C SER A 487 23.03 17.81 5.94
N SER A 488 23.07 18.27 7.20
CA SER A 488 21.88 18.35 8.07
C SER A 488 20.85 19.38 7.57
N ASN A 489 21.22 20.28 6.67
CA ASN A 489 20.32 21.23 6.02
C ASN A 489 19.68 20.58 4.79
N SER A 490 18.36 20.42 4.81
CA SER A 490 17.57 19.82 3.72
C SER A 490 17.77 20.49 2.36
N GLY A 491 18.15 21.77 2.32
CA GLY A 491 18.47 22.54 1.11
C GLY A 491 19.76 22.13 0.41
N ASN A 492 20.66 21.40 1.06
CA ASN A 492 21.96 20.98 0.51
C ASN A 492 22.02 19.51 0.13
N ASN A 493 20.94 18.76 0.26
CA ASN A 493 20.90 17.35 -0.11
C ASN A 493 20.52 17.17 -1.57
N SER A 494 21.13 16.20 -2.25
CA SER A 494 20.94 15.93 -3.69
C SER A 494 19.48 15.74 -4.13
N VAL A 495 18.56 15.46 -3.21
CA VAL A 495 17.12 15.29 -3.46
C VAL A 495 16.44 16.63 -3.77
N SER A 496 16.89 17.74 -3.18
CA SER A 496 16.27 19.07 -3.38
C SER A 496 16.64 19.71 -4.73
N TYR A 497 17.74 19.29 -5.36
CA TYR A 497 18.20 19.90 -6.63
C TYR A 497 17.46 19.43 -7.87
N THR A 498 16.75 18.33 -7.83
CA THR A 498 15.92 17.89 -8.96
C THR A 498 14.76 18.79 -9.28
N HIS A 499 14.33 19.63 -8.35
CA HIS A 499 13.28 20.61 -8.58
C HIS A 499 13.80 21.93 -9.17
N LEU A 500 15.11 22.18 -9.07
CA LEU A 500 15.74 23.41 -9.57
C LEU A 500 16.28 23.28 -11.00
N THR A 501 16.41 22.07 -11.53
CA THR A 501 16.99 21.82 -12.87
C THR A 501 15.96 21.55 -13.95
N LEU A 502 14.70 21.36 -13.59
CA LEU A 502 13.60 21.36 -14.54
C LEU A 502 12.94 22.75 -14.55
N PRO A 503 12.64 23.34 -15.70
CA PRO A 503 11.88 24.58 -15.78
C PRO A 503 10.48 24.29 -15.22
N THR A 504 10.32 24.47 -13.93
CA THR A 504 9.00 24.51 -13.32
C THR A 504 8.49 25.93 -13.46
N ASN A 505 7.73 26.20 -14.52
CA ASN A 505 6.69 27.20 -14.45
C ASN A 505 5.73 26.78 -13.34
N ARG A 506 5.99 27.25 -12.12
CA ARG A 506 4.99 27.24 -11.04
C ARG A 506 5.36 28.23 -9.95
N GLU A 507 4.89 29.40 -10.16
CA GLU A 507 4.15 30.11 -9.14
C GLU A 507 2.75 29.48 -9.07
N VAL A 508 2.42 28.81 -7.95
CA VAL A 508 1.14 28.86 -7.25
C VAL A 508 1.41 28.44 -5.81
#